data_c16fd3bb915a5ebdadd63410792c6238
#
_entry.id   c16fd3bb915a5ebdadd63410792c6238
#
_cell.length_a   1.000
_cell.length_b   1.000
_cell.length_c   1.000
_cell.angle_alpha   90.00
_cell.angle_beta   90.00
_cell.angle_gamma   90.00
#
_symmetry.space_group_name_H-M   'P 1'
#
loop_
_entity.id
_entity.type
_entity.pdbx_description
1 polymer ?
#
loop_
_entity_poly.entity_id
_entity_poly.type
_entity_poly.pdbx_seq_one_letter_code
_entity_poly.pdbx_strand_id
1 'polypeptide(L)'
;MTRRTRLPPITPRSIDFKIKTITLDSGKKVKLQIWDTAGQERFRTITTAYYRGAMGILLVYDVTNEQTFLNVKNWMRQIDTHAAENVCRVLIGNKCDVPADQRVVSYEQGKALADEFGVAFFETSAKENLHVDDAFMQITNDIVARLDDSDTKTDSGTIGGLGSGGSGQKKSCCKP
;
A
#
# COMPACT_ATOMS: atom_id res chain seq x y z
N MET A 1 31.50 16.52 -41.73
CA MET A 1 31.73 15.70 -40.49
C MET A 1 30.68 16.07 -39.47
N THR A 2 29.57 15.34 -39.42
CA THR A 2 28.44 15.57 -38.53
C THR A 2 28.62 14.73 -37.27
N ARG A 3 28.92 15.36 -36.12
CA ARG A 3 28.95 14.69 -34.81
C ARG A 3 27.54 14.29 -34.41
N ARG A 4 27.22 13.01 -34.46
CA ARG A 4 26.04 12.44 -33.81
C ARG A 4 26.26 12.50 -32.28
N THR A 5 25.57 13.40 -31.62
CA THR A 5 25.48 13.41 -30.18
C THR A 5 24.66 12.15 -29.74
N ARG A 6 25.34 11.14 -29.25
CA ARG A 6 24.65 10.01 -28.58
C ARG A 6 24.02 10.56 -27.30
N LEU A 7 22.70 10.57 -27.26
CA LEU A 7 21.98 10.69 -26.01
C LEU A 7 22.42 9.53 -25.07
N PRO A 8 22.64 9.81 -23.78
CA PRO A 8 22.96 8.73 -22.83
C PRO A 8 21.81 7.71 -22.82
N PRO A 9 22.11 6.40 -22.63
CA PRO A 9 21.07 5.40 -22.52
C PRO A 9 20.17 5.78 -21.34
N ILE A 10 18.87 5.87 -21.61
CA ILE A 10 17.84 5.98 -20.56
C ILE A 10 17.90 4.64 -19.82
N THR A 11 18.66 4.59 -18.75
CA THR A 11 18.57 3.48 -17.79
C THR A 11 17.12 3.45 -17.31
N PRO A 12 16.41 2.30 -17.42
CA PRO A 12 15.09 2.19 -16.80
C PRO A 12 15.30 2.52 -15.32
N ARG A 13 14.55 3.53 -14.82
CA ARG A 13 14.57 3.84 -13.40
C ARG A 13 14.19 2.57 -12.68
N SER A 14 15.17 1.96 -12.05
CA SER A 14 14.98 0.86 -11.12
C SER A 14 14.06 1.37 -10.00
N ILE A 15 13.22 0.49 -9.49
CA ILE A 15 12.39 0.74 -8.31
C ILE A 15 13.25 1.43 -7.25
N ASP A 16 12.83 2.61 -6.82
CA ASP A 16 13.50 3.35 -5.74
C ASP A 16 12.94 2.87 -4.40
N PHE A 17 13.81 2.78 -3.41
CA PHE A 17 13.48 2.32 -2.07
C PHE A 17 13.85 3.37 -1.04
N LYS A 18 12.88 3.76 -0.21
CA LYS A 18 13.08 4.72 0.88
C LYS A 18 12.56 4.19 2.21
N ILE A 19 13.19 4.63 3.27
CA ILE A 19 12.75 4.36 4.64
C ILE A 19 12.33 5.68 5.28
N LYS A 20 11.11 5.72 5.84
CA LYS A 20 10.60 6.84 6.64
C LYS A 20 10.08 6.30 7.97
N THR A 21 10.41 6.98 9.07
CA THR A 21 9.82 6.69 10.38
C THR A 21 8.72 7.71 10.65
N ILE A 22 7.52 7.22 10.96
CA ILE A 22 6.35 8.03 11.35
C ILE A 22 6.04 7.75 12.81
N THR A 23 5.68 8.79 13.56
CA THR A 23 5.13 8.67 14.91
C THR A 23 3.63 8.91 14.81
N LEU A 24 2.83 7.92 15.18
CA LEU A 24 1.37 8.01 15.21
C LEU A 24 0.91 8.84 16.42
N ASP A 25 -0.33 9.31 16.41
CA ASP A 25 -0.95 10.07 17.51
C ASP A 25 -0.95 9.28 18.83
N SER A 26 -0.97 7.95 18.74
CA SER A 26 -0.81 7.04 19.88
C SER A 26 0.60 7.03 20.50
N GLY A 27 1.56 7.75 19.91
CA GLY A 27 2.99 7.71 20.28
C GLY A 27 3.76 6.50 19.71
N LYS A 28 3.08 5.56 19.04
CA LYS A 28 3.70 4.38 18.40
C LYS A 28 4.56 4.82 17.22
N LYS A 29 5.82 4.40 17.19
CA LYS A 29 6.74 4.66 16.06
C LYS A 29 6.66 3.54 15.05
N VAL A 30 6.39 3.88 13.81
CA VAL A 30 6.29 2.93 12.69
C VAL A 30 7.37 3.25 11.66
N LYS A 31 8.12 2.23 11.26
CA LYS A 31 9.14 2.34 10.21
C LYS A 31 8.53 1.88 8.88
N LEU A 32 8.33 2.80 7.96
CA LEU A 32 7.83 2.52 6.62
C LEU A 32 8.97 2.15 5.68
N GLN A 33 8.74 1.13 4.87
CA GLN A 33 9.55 0.80 3.70
C GLN A 33 8.73 1.18 2.47
N ILE A 34 9.16 2.21 1.75
CA ILE A 34 8.44 2.79 0.62
C ILE A 34 9.13 2.36 -0.67
N TRP A 35 8.38 1.69 -1.55
CA TRP A 35 8.84 1.24 -2.85
C TRP A 35 8.18 2.09 -3.93
N ASP A 36 8.96 2.96 -4.59
CA ASP A 36 8.47 3.72 -5.76
C ASP A 36 8.55 2.83 -7.00
N THR A 37 7.39 2.52 -7.57
CA THR A 37 7.27 1.62 -8.72
C THR A 37 7.11 2.42 -10.00
N ALA A 38 7.66 1.92 -11.11
CA ALA A 38 7.43 2.52 -12.41
C ALA A 38 5.94 2.45 -12.79
N GLY A 39 5.30 3.61 -13.00
CA GLY A 39 3.87 3.72 -13.34
C GLY A 39 3.52 3.31 -14.77
N GLN A 40 4.46 2.78 -15.56
CA GLN A 40 4.22 2.40 -16.95
C GLN A 40 3.83 0.92 -17.04
N GLU A 41 2.77 0.64 -17.79
CA GLU A 41 2.22 -0.71 -18.00
C GLU A 41 3.21 -1.73 -18.56
N ARG A 42 4.25 -1.28 -19.25
CA ARG A 42 5.34 -2.16 -19.76
C ARG A 42 6.18 -2.80 -18.65
N PHE A 43 6.09 -2.29 -17.42
CA PHE A 43 6.81 -2.83 -16.25
C PHE A 43 5.91 -3.68 -15.34
N ARG A 44 4.71 -4.07 -15.79
CA ARG A 44 3.72 -4.85 -15.03
C ARG A 44 4.30 -6.06 -14.30
N THR A 45 5.14 -6.85 -14.97
CA THR A 45 5.70 -8.08 -14.39
C THR A 45 6.57 -7.79 -13.17
N ILE A 46 7.27 -6.66 -13.16
CA ILE A 46 8.11 -6.25 -12.03
C ILE A 46 7.22 -5.73 -10.89
N THR A 47 6.22 -4.92 -11.22
CA THR A 47 5.33 -4.28 -10.23
C THR A 47 4.49 -5.32 -9.47
N THR A 48 3.99 -6.37 -10.14
CA THR A 48 3.18 -7.42 -9.50
C THR A 48 3.92 -8.22 -8.41
N ALA A 49 5.24 -8.35 -8.52
CA ALA A 49 6.03 -9.01 -7.48
C ALA A 49 6.01 -8.25 -6.15
N TYR A 50 5.87 -6.91 -6.18
CA TYR A 50 5.83 -6.07 -4.97
C TYR A 50 4.45 -6.05 -4.32
N TYR A 51 3.36 -6.28 -5.08
CA TYR A 51 2.01 -6.32 -4.50
C TYR A 51 1.85 -7.43 -3.47
N ARG A 52 2.49 -8.59 -3.68
CA ARG A 52 2.32 -9.76 -2.81
C ARG A 52 2.76 -9.53 -1.37
N GLY A 53 3.76 -8.67 -1.14
CA GLY A 53 4.28 -8.35 0.20
C GLY A 53 3.84 -6.97 0.72
N ALA A 54 3.05 -6.22 -0.04
CA ALA A 54 2.62 -4.90 0.37
C ALA A 54 1.57 -4.97 1.48
N MET A 55 1.77 -4.20 2.55
CA MET A 55 0.77 -3.98 3.60
C MET A 55 -0.19 -2.86 3.23
N GLY A 56 0.27 -1.88 2.45
CA GLY A 56 -0.50 -0.78 1.92
C GLY A 56 -0.02 -0.35 0.55
N ILE A 57 -0.92 0.19 -0.27
CA ILE A 57 -0.65 0.66 -1.64
C ILE A 57 -1.27 2.04 -1.81
N LEU A 58 -0.45 3.01 -2.21
CA LEU A 58 -0.88 4.33 -2.64
C LEU A 58 -1.03 4.34 -4.17
N LEU A 59 -2.25 4.57 -4.66
CA LEU A 59 -2.50 4.74 -6.09
C LEU A 59 -2.51 6.23 -6.40
N VAL A 60 -1.57 6.67 -7.23
CA VAL A 60 -1.37 8.08 -7.53
C VAL A 60 -1.70 8.34 -9.00
N TYR A 61 -2.57 9.32 -9.25
CA TYR A 61 -2.83 9.88 -10.57
C TYR A 61 -2.51 11.38 -10.59
N ASP A 62 -2.37 11.94 -11.78
CA ASP A 62 -2.10 13.35 -12.03
C ASP A 62 -3.40 14.07 -12.41
N VAL A 63 -3.83 15.07 -11.63
CA VAL A 63 -5.08 15.81 -11.89
C VAL A 63 -5.05 16.60 -13.20
N THR A 64 -3.86 16.77 -13.80
CA THR A 64 -3.68 17.42 -15.11
C THR A 64 -3.66 16.45 -16.27
N ASN A 65 -3.82 15.13 -16.01
CA ASN A 65 -3.72 14.10 -17.05
C ASN A 65 -4.79 13.02 -16.87
N GLU A 66 -5.86 13.15 -17.68
CA GLU A 66 -7.02 12.26 -17.65
C GLU A 66 -6.63 10.78 -17.85
N GLN A 67 -5.62 10.49 -18.69
CA GLN A 67 -5.23 9.10 -18.95
C GLN A 67 -4.71 8.41 -17.69
N THR A 68 -4.02 9.14 -16.80
CA THR A 68 -3.55 8.58 -15.53
C THR A 68 -4.70 8.26 -14.60
N PHE A 69 -5.76 9.07 -14.60
CA PHE A 69 -6.99 8.82 -13.85
C PHE A 69 -7.75 7.60 -14.40
N LEU A 70 -7.94 7.51 -15.71
CA LEU A 70 -8.59 6.35 -16.35
C LEU A 70 -7.85 5.04 -16.06
N ASN A 71 -6.54 5.09 -15.94
CA ASN A 71 -5.72 3.92 -15.63
C ASN A 71 -5.88 3.43 -14.18
N VAL A 72 -6.40 4.24 -13.25
CA VAL A 72 -6.61 3.84 -11.85
C VAL A 72 -7.45 2.55 -11.76
N LYS A 73 -8.53 2.43 -12.53
CA LYS A 73 -9.37 1.22 -12.55
C LYS A 73 -8.60 -0.04 -12.97
N ASN A 74 -7.66 0.11 -13.88
CA ASN A 74 -6.81 -1.00 -14.30
C ASN A 74 -5.82 -1.40 -13.21
N TRP A 75 -5.24 -0.42 -12.51
CA TRP A 75 -4.34 -0.66 -11.38
C TRP A 75 -5.08 -1.30 -10.22
N MET A 76 -6.30 -0.86 -9.89
CA MET A 76 -7.14 -1.50 -8.86
C MET A 76 -7.35 -2.99 -9.16
N ARG A 77 -7.71 -3.35 -10.40
CA ARG A 77 -7.87 -4.78 -10.79
C ARG A 77 -6.57 -5.58 -10.65
N GLN A 78 -5.40 -4.95 -10.94
CA GLN A 78 -4.11 -5.61 -10.75
C GLN A 78 -3.83 -5.87 -9.26
N ILE A 79 -4.16 -4.93 -8.40
CA ILE A 79 -4.04 -5.07 -6.94
C ILE A 79 -4.95 -6.19 -6.46
N ASP A 80 -6.22 -6.20 -6.87
CA ASP A 80 -7.19 -7.25 -6.50
C ASP A 80 -6.72 -8.65 -6.92
N THR A 81 -5.98 -8.75 -8.03
CA THR A 81 -5.49 -10.03 -8.55
C THR A 81 -4.22 -10.52 -7.86
N HIS A 82 -3.34 -9.61 -7.43
CA HIS A 82 -1.96 -9.97 -7.06
C HIS A 82 -1.57 -9.61 -5.63
N ALA A 83 -2.27 -8.67 -4.99
CA ALA A 83 -2.01 -8.29 -3.59
C ALA A 83 -2.77 -9.22 -2.62
N ALA A 84 -2.46 -9.07 -1.32
CA ALA A 84 -3.24 -9.70 -0.27
C ALA A 84 -4.67 -9.12 -0.26
N GLU A 85 -5.67 -9.96 0.02
CA GLU A 85 -7.09 -9.57 0.05
C GLU A 85 -7.36 -8.36 0.96
N ASN A 86 -6.62 -8.26 2.05
CA ASN A 86 -6.76 -7.22 3.06
C ASN A 86 -5.73 -6.09 2.94
N VAL A 87 -5.10 -5.88 1.78
CA VAL A 87 -4.16 -4.77 1.58
C VAL A 87 -4.85 -3.42 1.75
N CYS A 88 -4.27 -2.52 2.57
CA CYS A 88 -4.77 -1.16 2.72
C CYS A 88 -4.50 -0.35 1.45
N ARG A 89 -5.47 0.47 1.01
CA ARG A 89 -5.38 1.24 -0.24
C ARG A 89 -5.81 2.67 -0.01
N VAL A 90 -5.10 3.61 -0.63
CA VAL A 90 -5.46 5.03 -0.66
C VAL A 90 -5.32 5.53 -2.09
N LEU A 91 -6.31 6.27 -2.57
CA LEU A 91 -6.27 6.95 -3.86
C LEU A 91 -5.78 8.39 -3.68
N ILE A 92 -4.87 8.83 -4.56
CA ILE A 92 -4.25 10.15 -4.48
C ILE A 92 -4.34 10.86 -5.83
N GLY A 93 -4.97 12.04 -5.86
CA GLY A 93 -4.89 12.99 -6.97
C GLY A 93 -3.75 13.97 -6.74
N ASN A 94 -2.61 13.76 -7.40
CA ASN A 94 -1.43 14.61 -7.23
C ASN A 94 -1.46 15.82 -8.17
N LYS A 95 -0.66 16.84 -7.85
CA LYS A 95 -0.55 18.16 -8.51
C LYS A 95 -1.79 19.03 -8.31
N CYS A 96 -2.44 18.96 -7.14
CA CYS A 96 -3.62 19.78 -6.85
C CYS A 96 -3.33 21.29 -6.76
N ASP A 97 -2.06 21.69 -6.74
CA ASP A 97 -1.56 23.07 -6.76
C ASP A 97 -1.69 23.76 -8.12
N VAL A 98 -2.08 23.04 -9.18
CA VAL A 98 -2.21 23.62 -10.52
C VAL A 98 -3.39 24.59 -10.60
N PRO A 99 -3.30 25.64 -11.46
CA PRO A 99 -4.43 26.50 -11.78
C PRO A 99 -5.62 25.71 -12.34
N ALA A 100 -6.83 26.26 -12.15
CA ALA A 100 -8.07 25.58 -12.55
C ALA A 100 -8.16 25.27 -14.05
N ASP A 101 -7.55 26.08 -14.89
CA ASP A 101 -7.50 25.89 -16.35
C ASP A 101 -6.58 24.75 -16.80
N GLN A 102 -5.67 24.29 -15.93
CA GLN A 102 -4.78 23.15 -16.16
C GLN A 102 -5.29 21.84 -15.56
N ARG A 103 -6.31 21.93 -14.70
CA ARG A 103 -6.93 20.75 -14.09
C ARG A 103 -7.91 20.12 -15.09
N VAL A 104 -7.76 18.83 -15.34
CA VAL A 104 -8.66 18.04 -16.21
C VAL A 104 -9.49 17.01 -15.44
N VAL A 105 -9.06 16.64 -14.23
CA VAL A 105 -9.83 15.76 -13.33
C VAL A 105 -10.27 16.55 -12.11
N SER A 106 -11.57 16.64 -11.88
CA SER A 106 -12.10 17.37 -10.72
C SER A 106 -11.95 16.58 -9.43
N TYR A 107 -12.07 17.27 -8.29
CA TYR A 107 -12.07 16.65 -6.96
C TYR A 107 -13.21 15.62 -6.84
N GLU A 108 -14.41 15.98 -7.34
CA GLU A 108 -15.61 15.14 -7.27
C GLU A 108 -15.44 13.84 -8.06
N GLN A 109 -14.77 13.89 -9.22
CA GLN A 109 -14.45 12.69 -10.01
C GLN A 109 -13.50 11.75 -9.25
N GLY A 110 -12.44 12.31 -8.64
CA GLY A 110 -11.50 11.54 -7.82
C GLY A 110 -12.18 10.92 -6.60
N LYS A 111 -12.99 11.73 -5.90
CA LYS A 111 -13.75 11.29 -4.72
C LYS A 111 -14.75 10.20 -5.07
N ALA A 112 -15.53 10.38 -6.16
CA ALA A 112 -16.49 9.38 -6.61
C ALA A 112 -15.83 8.04 -6.97
N LEU A 113 -14.66 8.08 -7.60
CA LEU A 113 -13.89 6.88 -7.91
C LEU A 113 -13.38 6.19 -6.64
N ALA A 114 -12.91 6.94 -5.66
CA ALA A 114 -12.48 6.39 -4.37
C ALA A 114 -13.64 5.75 -3.63
N ASP A 115 -14.82 6.38 -3.63
CA ASP A 115 -16.03 5.83 -3.03
C ASP A 115 -16.51 4.55 -3.74
N GLU A 116 -16.38 4.48 -5.08
CA GLU A 116 -16.69 3.26 -5.86
C GLU A 116 -15.83 2.05 -5.38
N PHE A 117 -14.57 2.31 -4.99
CA PHE A 117 -13.66 1.27 -4.50
C PHE A 117 -13.62 1.14 -2.97
N GLY A 118 -14.32 2.00 -2.24
CA GLY A 118 -14.32 2.00 -0.77
C GLY A 118 -12.97 2.33 -0.16
N VAL A 119 -12.20 3.24 -0.77
CA VAL A 119 -10.85 3.63 -0.32
C VAL A 119 -10.80 5.10 0.09
N ALA A 120 -9.86 5.45 0.98
CA ALA A 120 -9.61 6.84 1.33
C ALA A 120 -9.09 7.64 0.12
N PHE A 121 -9.43 8.93 0.06
CA PHE A 121 -9.05 9.83 -1.03
C PHE A 121 -8.38 11.08 -0.50
N PHE A 122 -7.26 11.46 -1.14
CA PHE A 122 -6.56 12.71 -0.90
C PHE A 122 -6.20 13.38 -2.21
N GLU A 123 -6.29 14.71 -2.24
CA GLU A 123 -5.58 15.49 -3.25
C GLU A 123 -4.30 16.04 -2.63
N THR A 124 -3.19 15.85 -3.33
CA THR A 124 -1.87 16.22 -2.84
C THR A 124 -1.12 17.10 -3.84
N SER A 125 -0.16 17.86 -3.33
CA SER A 125 0.90 18.44 -4.16
C SER A 125 2.26 18.02 -3.60
N ALA A 126 2.97 17.20 -4.35
CA ALA A 126 4.35 16.86 -4.03
C ALA A 126 5.29 18.07 -4.14
N LYS A 127 4.94 19.04 -4.99
CA LYS A 127 5.71 20.28 -5.19
C LYS A 127 5.59 21.20 -3.98
N GLU A 128 4.38 21.43 -3.49
CA GLU A 128 4.08 22.33 -2.36
C GLU A 128 4.03 21.59 -1.01
N ASN A 129 4.31 20.28 -1.01
CA ASN A 129 4.19 19.39 0.16
C ASN A 129 2.81 19.46 0.86
N LEU A 130 1.75 19.56 0.06
CA LEU A 130 0.39 19.67 0.54
C LEU A 130 -0.23 18.27 0.68
N HIS A 131 -0.77 17.93 1.87
CA HIS A 131 -1.45 16.66 2.20
C HIS A 131 -0.65 15.37 1.92
N VAL A 132 0.66 15.48 1.65
CA VAL A 132 1.50 14.29 1.41
C VAL A 132 1.65 13.49 2.69
N ASP A 133 1.98 14.16 3.80
CA ASP A 133 2.11 13.49 5.10
C ASP A 133 0.79 12.92 5.60
N ASP A 134 -0.35 13.59 5.33
CA ASP A 134 -1.70 13.12 5.71
C ASP A 134 -2.03 11.78 5.03
N ALA A 135 -1.74 11.66 3.72
CA ALA A 135 -1.96 10.42 2.99
C ALA A 135 -1.10 9.26 3.51
N PHE A 136 0.16 9.52 3.86
CA PHE A 136 1.03 8.51 4.48
C PHE A 136 0.59 8.16 5.90
N MET A 137 0.11 9.15 6.67
CA MET A 137 -0.41 8.92 8.01
C MET A 137 -1.66 8.05 7.96
N GLN A 138 -2.61 8.36 7.05
CA GLN A 138 -3.84 7.59 6.88
C GLN A 138 -3.54 6.11 6.60
N ILE A 139 -2.75 5.83 5.57
CA ILE A 139 -2.46 4.43 5.23
C ILE A 139 -1.68 3.71 6.34
N THR A 140 -0.84 4.43 7.09
CA THR A 140 -0.11 3.85 8.22
C THR A 140 -1.06 3.49 9.36
N ASN A 141 -2.02 4.35 9.69
CA ASN A 141 -3.05 4.09 10.68
C ASN A 141 -3.90 2.88 10.29
N ASP A 142 -4.33 2.79 9.03
CA ASP A 142 -5.13 1.66 8.52
C ASP A 142 -4.38 0.33 8.64
N ILE A 143 -3.07 0.33 8.30
CA ILE A 143 -2.22 -0.84 8.42
C ILE A 143 -2.07 -1.27 9.89
N VAL A 144 -1.81 -0.32 10.79
CA VAL A 144 -1.62 -0.60 12.22
C VAL A 144 -2.91 -1.12 12.83
N ALA A 145 -4.06 -0.50 12.57
CA ALA A 145 -5.36 -0.95 13.05
C ALA A 145 -5.65 -2.39 12.62
N ARG A 146 -5.38 -2.72 11.34
CA ARG A 146 -5.55 -4.08 10.82
C ARG A 146 -4.65 -5.11 11.51
N LEU A 147 -3.40 -4.74 11.82
CA LEU A 147 -2.46 -5.63 12.51
C LEU A 147 -2.91 -5.89 13.96
N ASP A 148 -3.30 -4.84 14.66
CA ASP A 148 -3.79 -4.94 16.04
C ASP A 148 -5.08 -5.80 16.10
N ASP A 149 -5.99 -5.73 15.12
CA ASP A 149 -7.17 -6.59 14.99
C ASP A 149 -6.82 -8.07 14.73
N SER A 150 -5.73 -8.34 14.02
CA SER A 150 -5.30 -9.71 13.74
C SER A 150 -4.70 -10.38 14.99
N ASP A 151 -3.99 -9.63 15.80
CA ASP A 151 -3.37 -10.15 17.03
C ASP A 151 -4.41 -10.47 18.11
N THR A 152 -5.51 -9.72 18.18
CA THR A 152 -6.62 -9.98 19.11
C THR A 152 -7.42 -11.25 18.78
N LYS A 153 -7.46 -11.67 17.52
CA LYS A 153 -8.17 -12.88 17.08
C LYS A 153 -7.40 -14.17 17.33
N THR A 154 -6.09 -14.12 17.49
CA THR A 154 -5.25 -15.28 17.77
C THR A 154 -5.21 -15.66 19.25
N ASP A 155 -5.55 -14.73 20.17
CA ASP A 155 -5.47 -14.98 21.62
C ASP A 155 -6.79 -15.49 22.24
N SER A 156 -7.89 -15.60 21.48
CA SER A 156 -9.19 -16.07 21.96
C SER A 156 -9.45 -17.57 21.77
N GLY A 157 -8.44 -18.34 21.40
CA GLY A 157 -8.57 -19.75 21.01
C GLY A 157 -7.87 -20.77 21.89
N THR A 158 -7.70 -20.57 23.24
CA THR A 158 -7.34 -21.69 24.12
C THR A 158 -7.54 -21.35 25.58
N ILE A 159 -8.79 -21.34 26.07
CA ILE A 159 -9.10 -21.65 27.46
C ILE A 159 -10.39 -22.48 27.47
N GLY A 160 -10.25 -23.79 27.55
CA GLY A 160 -11.39 -24.66 27.70
C GLY A 160 -10.97 -26.10 27.93
N GLY A 161 -10.71 -26.48 29.18
CA GLY A 161 -10.60 -27.91 29.48
C GLY A 161 -9.71 -28.30 30.64
N LEU A 162 -9.97 -27.77 31.85
CA LEU A 162 -9.62 -28.50 33.06
C LEU A 162 -10.67 -29.61 33.25
N GLY A 163 -10.27 -30.85 32.99
CA GLY A 163 -10.98 -32.06 33.37
C GLY A 163 -10.10 -32.89 34.27
N SER A 164 -10.44 -32.92 35.56
CA SER A 164 -9.81 -33.68 36.61
C SER A 164 -9.99 -35.20 36.45
N GLY A 165 -9.00 -35.95 36.88
CA GLY A 165 -9.23 -37.25 37.55
C GLY A 165 -8.74 -38.47 36.82
N GLY A 166 -7.91 -39.25 37.51
CA GLY A 166 -7.75 -40.66 37.23
C GLY A 166 -6.34 -41.22 37.36
N SER A 167 -6.02 -41.60 38.56
CA SER A 167 -4.89 -42.44 38.98
C SER A 167 -4.72 -43.73 38.18
N GLY A 168 -3.47 -44.18 37.98
CA GLY A 168 -3.27 -45.61 37.93
C GLY A 168 -2.18 -46.16 36.98
N GLN A 169 -1.08 -46.53 37.61
CA GLN A 169 -0.23 -47.69 37.33
C GLN A 169 0.85 -47.63 36.24
N LYS A 170 2.05 -47.65 36.81
CA LYS A 170 3.29 -48.12 36.21
C LYS A 170 3.16 -49.55 35.67
N LYS A 171 3.71 -49.84 34.50
CA LYS A 171 4.42 -51.10 34.23
C LYS A 171 5.60 -50.87 33.26
N SER A 172 6.74 -51.19 33.82
CA SER A 172 8.04 -51.45 33.18
C SER A 172 7.98 -52.72 32.34
N CYS A 173 8.74 -52.79 31.23
CA CYS A 173 9.64 -53.87 30.85
C CYS A 173 10.18 -53.65 29.42
N CYS A 174 11.44 -53.35 29.33
CA CYS A 174 12.57 -54.14 28.80
C CYS A 174 12.38 -54.85 27.48
N LYS A 175 13.40 -54.51 26.70
CA LYS A 175 14.07 -55.09 25.52
C LYS A 175 14.11 -56.66 25.49
N PRO A 176 14.52 -57.25 24.40
CA PRO A 176 15.76 -57.00 23.66
C PRO A 176 15.60 -56.43 22.23
#